data_b283794a706a26c8d303e1ad79857be4
#
_entry.id   b283794a706a26c8d303e1ad79857be4
#
_cell.length_a   1.000
_cell.length_b   1.000
_cell.length_c   1.000
_cell.angle_alpha   90.00
_cell.angle_beta   90.00
_cell.angle_gamma   90.00
#
_symmetry.space_group_name_H-M   'P 1'
#
loop_
_entity.id
_entity.type
_entity.pdbx_description
1 polymer ?
#
loop_
_entity_poly.entity_id
_entity_poly.type
_entity_poly.pdbx_seq_one_letter_code
_entity_poly.pdbx_strand_id
1 'polypeptide(L)'
;MYNFSELDALTDRLLDNEIQVNHLPYYIEPMLEGSTLIDLLKTYLNDAITHKNADRIECAIILAGGLGEDKKLLSLYEPLLLEDWHHSHEDLVDIMESYGNSSNVTTLQKAFSLSLTYMEYNHYYSFHRKLLYAILKLAPQQFTKIRKAVQGRLCPELKKESFK
;
A
#
# COMPACT_ATOMS: atom_id res chain seq x y z
N MET A 1 3.39 -12.63 -23.57
CA MET A 1 3.84 -11.34 -22.92
C MET A 1 2.58 -10.60 -22.58
N TYR A 2 2.36 -10.29 -21.31
CA TYR A 2 1.13 -9.65 -20.86
C TYR A 2 0.94 -8.27 -21.46
N ASN A 3 -0.29 -7.97 -21.87
CA ASN A 3 -0.67 -6.62 -22.30
C ASN A 3 -1.13 -5.81 -21.07
N PHE A 4 -0.21 -5.14 -20.41
CA PHE A 4 -0.53 -4.38 -19.18
C PHE A 4 -1.47 -3.19 -19.40
N SER A 5 -1.60 -2.69 -20.65
CA SER A 5 -2.57 -1.64 -20.94
C SER A 5 -4.02 -2.10 -20.79
N GLU A 6 -4.29 -3.41 -20.88
CA GLU A 6 -5.61 -3.95 -20.58
C GLU A 6 -5.92 -3.93 -19.08
N LEU A 7 -4.91 -4.18 -18.22
CA LEU A 7 -5.06 -4.04 -16.76
C LEU A 7 -5.21 -2.57 -16.36
N ASP A 8 -4.45 -1.67 -16.97
CA ASP A 8 -4.60 -0.22 -16.76
C ASP A 8 -6.05 0.19 -17.09
N ALA A 9 -6.55 -0.13 -18.29
CA ALA A 9 -7.91 0.17 -18.72
C ALA A 9 -9.00 -0.50 -17.87
N LEU A 10 -8.74 -1.70 -17.35
CA LEU A 10 -9.68 -2.38 -16.45
C LEU A 10 -9.82 -1.63 -15.11
N THR A 11 -8.72 -1.10 -14.61
CA THR A 11 -8.72 -0.30 -13.38
C THR A 11 -9.46 1.02 -13.58
N ASP A 12 -9.24 1.71 -14.70
CA ASP A 12 -9.97 2.94 -15.04
C ASP A 12 -11.48 2.69 -15.05
N ARG A 13 -11.93 1.63 -15.72
CA ARG A 13 -13.35 1.24 -15.75
C ARG A 13 -13.93 0.92 -14.37
N LEU A 14 -13.13 0.35 -13.48
CA LEU A 14 -13.52 0.08 -12.10
C LEU A 14 -13.70 1.40 -11.32
N LEU A 15 -12.76 2.33 -11.46
CA LEU A 15 -12.80 3.65 -10.81
C LEU A 15 -13.97 4.51 -11.33
N ASP A 16 -14.28 4.41 -12.62
CA ASP A 16 -15.42 5.09 -13.26
C ASP A 16 -16.77 4.42 -12.94
N ASN A 17 -16.80 3.36 -12.15
CA ASN A 17 -17.97 2.55 -11.82
C ASN A 17 -18.67 1.92 -13.05
N GLU A 18 -17.96 1.74 -14.15
CA GLU A 18 -18.47 1.01 -15.33
C GLU A 18 -18.54 -0.50 -15.08
N ILE A 19 -17.70 -1.00 -14.19
CA ILE A 19 -17.70 -2.40 -13.75
C ILE A 19 -17.69 -2.46 -12.22
N GLN A 20 -18.20 -3.56 -11.68
CA GLN A 20 -18.20 -3.83 -10.25
C GLN A 20 -17.03 -4.74 -9.86
N VAL A 21 -16.49 -4.56 -8.65
CA VAL A 21 -15.36 -5.34 -8.11
C VAL A 21 -15.59 -6.85 -8.21
N ASN A 22 -16.79 -7.33 -7.92
CA ASN A 22 -17.15 -8.75 -8.02
C ASN A 22 -17.12 -9.32 -9.45
N HIS A 23 -17.05 -8.49 -10.47
CA HIS A 23 -16.89 -8.89 -11.86
C HIS A 23 -15.43 -8.94 -12.34
N LEU A 24 -14.47 -8.43 -11.54
CA LEU A 24 -13.05 -8.45 -11.89
C LEU A 24 -12.53 -9.82 -12.35
N PRO A 25 -12.84 -10.93 -11.67
CA PRO A 25 -12.36 -12.25 -12.10
C PRO A 25 -12.76 -12.57 -13.54
N TYR A 26 -13.96 -12.22 -13.96
CA TYR A 26 -14.44 -12.45 -15.33
C TYR A 26 -13.61 -11.73 -16.40
N TYR A 27 -13.18 -10.49 -16.11
CA TYR A 27 -12.37 -9.70 -17.03
C TYR A 27 -10.89 -10.10 -17.03
N ILE A 28 -10.38 -10.60 -15.90
CA ILE A 28 -8.97 -10.98 -15.75
C ILE A 28 -8.69 -12.39 -16.25
N GLU A 29 -9.65 -13.31 -16.14
CA GLU A 29 -9.47 -14.72 -16.56
C GLU A 29 -8.91 -14.87 -17.99
N PRO A 30 -9.39 -14.14 -19.01
CA PRO A 30 -8.83 -14.20 -20.36
C PRO A 30 -7.37 -13.71 -20.46
N MET A 31 -6.93 -12.84 -19.52
CA MET A 31 -5.58 -12.26 -19.52
C MET A 31 -4.53 -13.20 -18.92
N LEU A 32 -4.95 -14.28 -18.26
CA LEU A 32 -4.03 -15.16 -17.52
C LEU A 32 -3.07 -15.93 -18.43
N GLU A 33 -3.42 -16.19 -19.69
CA GLU A 33 -2.59 -16.90 -20.68
C GLU A 33 -1.96 -18.21 -20.12
N GLY A 34 -2.69 -18.91 -19.25
CA GLY A 34 -2.22 -20.14 -18.60
C GLY A 34 -1.38 -19.93 -17.33
N SER A 35 -1.17 -18.70 -16.90
CA SER A 35 -0.56 -18.38 -15.60
C SER A 35 -1.60 -18.29 -14.48
N THR A 36 -1.15 -18.15 -13.25
CA THR A 36 -2.05 -17.86 -12.12
C THR A 36 -2.33 -16.36 -11.99
N LEU A 37 -3.45 -16.01 -11.36
CA LEU A 37 -3.78 -14.63 -11.03
C LEU A 37 -2.64 -13.94 -10.26
N ILE A 38 -2.06 -14.62 -9.27
CA ILE A 38 -0.99 -14.06 -8.47
C ILE A 38 0.29 -13.82 -9.27
N ASP A 39 0.59 -14.66 -10.27
CA ASP A 39 1.74 -14.47 -11.14
C ASP A 39 1.54 -13.26 -12.05
N LEU A 40 0.32 -13.07 -12.58
CA LEU A 40 -0.04 -11.89 -13.36
C LEU A 40 0.14 -10.62 -12.51
N LEU A 41 -0.45 -10.56 -11.30
CA LEU A 41 -0.38 -9.40 -10.42
C LEU A 41 1.07 -9.10 -9.98
N LYS A 42 1.87 -10.14 -9.65
CA LYS A 42 3.29 -9.97 -9.34
C LYS A 42 4.08 -9.41 -10.51
N THR A 43 3.82 -9.91 -11.73
CA THR A 43 4.51 -9.46 -12.92
C THR A 43 4.17 -8.00 -13.23
N TYR A 44 2.89 -7.63 -13.12
CA TYR A 44 2.40 -6.27 -13.30
C TYR A 44 3.00 -5.31 -12.27
N LEU A 45 2.98 -5.67 -10.99
CA LEU A 45 3.57 -4.85 -9.91
C LEU A 45 5.08 -4.71 -10.06
N ASN A 46 5.81 -5.78 -10.41
CA ASN A 46 7.25 -5.72 -10.65
C ASN A 46 7.61 -4.84 -11.87
N ASP A 47 6.80 -4.86 -12.92
CA ASP A 47 6.96 -3.94 -14.05
C ASP A 47 6.79 -2.48 -13.60
N ALA A 48 5.74 -2.19 -12.82
CA ALA A 48 5.50 -0.87 -12.27
C ALA A 48 6.66 -0.38 -11.38
N ILE A 49 7.21 -1.24 -10.52
CA ILE A 49 8.37 -0.94 -9.67
C ILE A 49 9.62 -0.69 -10.53
N THR A 50 9.89 -1.54 -11.52
CA THR A 50 11.07 -1.43 -12.38
C THR A 50 11.10 -0.13 -13.16
N HIS A 51 9.94 0.30 -13.66
CA HIS A 51 9.81 1.53 -14.45
C HIS A 51 9.42 2.76 -13.63
N LYS A 52 9.31 2.63 -12.29
CA LYS A 52 8.84 3.68 -11.38
C LYS A 52 7.53 4.32 -11.84
N ASN A 53 6.59 3.49 -12.28
CA ASN A 53 5.28 3.94 -12.75
C ASN A 53 4.30 4.03 -11.57
N ALA A 54 4.12 5.24 -11.03
CA ALA A 54 3.28 5.49 -9.86
C ALA A 54 1.81 5.12 -10.10
N ASP A 55 1.26 5.42 -11.28
CA ASP A 55 -0.13 5.13 -11.62
C ASP A 55 -0.38 3.61 -11.63
N ARG A 56 0.58 2.82 -12.16
CA ARG A 56 0.47 1.36 -12.13
C ARG A 56 0.62 0.76 -10.74
N ILE A 57 1.34 1.41 -9.82
CA ILE A 57 1.34 0.98 -8.40
C ILE A 57 -0.06 1.09 -7.82
N GLU A 58 -0.73 2.22 -8.05
CA GLU A 58 -2.11 2.42 -7.61
C GLU A 58 -3.06 1.38 -8.25
N CYS A 59 -2.97 1.20 -9.57
CA CYS A 59 -3.74 0.16 -10.27
C CYS A 59 -3.51 -1.24 -9.70
N ALA A 60 -2.25 -1.62 -9.42
CA ALA A 60 -1.92 -2.93 -8.85
C ALA A 60 -2.55 -3.13 -7.46
N ILE A 61 -2.54 -2.10 -6.62
CA ILE A 61 -3.18 -2.13 -5.29
C ILE A 61 -4.70 -2.28 -5.42
N ILE A 62 -5.34 -1.49 -6.30
CA ILE A 62 -6.79 -1.56 -6.53
C ILE A 62 -7.20 -2.95 -7.03
N LEU A 63 -6.50 -3.50 -8.02
CA LEU A 63 -6.79 -4.82 -8.56
C LEU A 63 -6.56 -5.93 -7.53
N ALA A 64 -5.43 -5.90 -6.83
CA ALA A 64 -5.11 -6.90 -5.81
C ALA A 64 -6.12 -6.87 -4.64
N GLY A 65 -6.49 -5.68 -4.18
CA GLY A 65 -7.51 -5.48 -3.15
C GLY A 65 -8.87 -5.99 -3.58
N GLY A 66 -9.31 -5.63 -4.80
CA GLY A 66 -10.57 -6.08 -5.36
C GLY A 66 -10.64 -7.60 -5.58
N LEU A 67 -9.51 -8.25 -5.77
CA LEU A 67 -9.39 -9.71 -5.96
C LEU A 67 -9.04 -10.46 -4.67
N GLY A 68 -8.79 -9.77 -3.57
CA GLY A 68 -8.43 -10.37 -2.28
C GLY A 68 -7.00 -10.96 -2.23
N GLU A 69 -6.09 -10.45 -3.07
CA GLU A 69 -4.74 -11.01 -3.26
C GLU A 69 -3.62 -10.21 -2.53
N ASP A 70 -3.93 -9.09 -1.87
CA ASP A 70 -2.95 -8.21 -1.20
C ASP A 70 -1.98 -8.94 -0.29
N LYS A 71 -2.49 -9.90 0.50
CA LYS A 71 -1.66 -10.68 1.40
C LYS A 71 -0.49 -11.40 0.70
N LYS A 72 -0.72 -11.86 -0.53
CA LYS A 72 0.29 -12.60 -1.30
C LYS A 72 1.32 -11.67 -1.95
N LEU A 73 1.03 -10.37 -2.01
CA LEU A 73 1.90 -9.33 -2.56
C LEU A 73 2.67 -8.55 -1.47
N LEU A 74 2.43 -8.83 -0.19
CA LEU A 74 2.98 -8.06 0.93
C LEU A 74 4.50 -7.93 0.88
N SER A 75 5.21 -8.96 0.41
CA SER A 75 6.69 -8.93 0.27
C SER A 75 7.20 -7.93 -0.79
N LEU A 76 6.36 -7.56 -1.76
CA LEU A 76 6.64 -6.52 -2.75
C LEU A 76 6.20 -5.14 -2.25
N TYR A 77 5.11 -5.07 -1.51
CA TYR A 77 4.60 -3.83 -0.94
C TYR A 77 5.48 -3.28 0.18
N GLU A 78 6.08 -4.15 1.01
CA GLU A 78 6.88 -3.71 2.16
C GLU A 78 8.07 -2.80 1.77
N PRO A 79 8.98 -3.19 0.84
CA PRO A 79 10.05 -2.29 0.42
C PRO A 79 9.53 -1.06 -0.30
N LEU A 80 8.43 -1.17 -1.06
CA LEU A 80 7.82 -0.07 -1.79
C LEU A 80 7.36 1.06 -0.86
N LEU A 81 6.91 0.77 0.37
CA LEU A 81 6.54 1.78 1.35
C LEU A 81 7.66 2.81 1.63
N LEU A 82 8.93 2.47 1.41
CA LEU A 82 10.06 3.36 1.68
C LEU A 82 10.54 4.13 0.44
N GLU A 83 9.93 3.91 -0.72
CA GLU A 83 10.23 4.63 -1.95
C GLU A 83 9.44 5.96 -2.00
N ASP A 84 9.98 7.00 -2.63
CA ASP A 84 9.41 8.36 -2.64
C ASP A 84 8.77 8.77 -3.98
N TRP A 85 8.81 7.89 -4.97
CA TRP A 85 8.39 8.19 -6.35
C TRP A 85 6.93 7.85 -6.68
N HIS A 86 6.16 7.29 -5.73
CA HIS A 86 4.72 6.99 -5.88
C HIS A 86 3.89 7.67 -4.78
N HIS A 87 2.55 7.58 -4.87
CA HIS A 87 1.64 8.26 -3.95
C HIS A 87 0.78 7.31 -3.09
N SER A 88 0.98 5.99 -3.18
CA SER A 88 0.16 4.97 -2.52
C SER A 88 0.61 4.61 -1.11
N HIS A 89 1.34 5.49 -0.40
CA HIS A 89 1.92 5.16 0.91
C HIS A 89 0.87 4.84 1.97
N GLU A 90 -0.26 5.56 1.99
CA GLU A 90 -1.32 5.31 2.97
C GLU A 90 -1.99 3.95 2.74
N ASP A 91 -2.20 3.56 1.48
CA ASP A 91 -2.79 2.26 1.12
C ASP A 91 -1.84 1.11 1.49
N LEU A 92 -0.54 1.29 1.26
CA LEU A 92 0.47 0.32 1.68
C LEU A 92 0.51 0.13 3.20
N VAL A 93 0.32 1.18 3.98
CA VAL A 93 0.21 1.08 5.44
C VAL A 93 -1.05 0.32 5.84
N ASP A 94 -2.20 0.58 5.21
CA ASP A 94 -3.46 -0.11 5.49
C ASP A 94 -3.37 -1.61 5.14
N ILE A 95 -2.70 -1.95 4.04
CA ILE A 95 -2.41 -3.35 3.67
C ILE A 95 -1.50 -4.01 4.72
N MET A 96 -0.43 -3.33 5.15
CA MET A 96 0.44 -3.86 6.21
C MET A 96 -0.28 -3.99 7.54
N GLU A 97 -1.15 -3.05 7.90
CA GLU A 97 -1.99 -3.17 9.09
C GLU A 97 -2.89 -4.40 9.03
N SER A 98 -3.43 -4.70 7.85
CA SER A 98 -4.40 -5.78 7.64
C SER A 98 -3.75 -7.16 7.60
N TYR A 99 -2.60 -7.29 6.93
CA TYR A 99 -2.00 -8.58 6.58
C TYR A 99 -0.58 -8.78 7.11
N GLY A 100 0.06 -7.73 7.65
CA GLY A 100 1.41 -7.78 8.19
C GLY A 100 1.50 -8.47 9.56
N ASN A 101 2.69 -8.43 10.10
CA ASN A 101 3.02 -8.95 11.42
C ASN A 101 4.15 -8.12 12.06
N SER A 102 4.65 -8.53 13.22
CA SER A 102 5.68 -7.78 13.94
C SER A 102 6.99 -7.59 13.18
N SER A 103 7.30 -8.38 12.13
CA SER A 103 8.51 -8.18 11.32
C SER A 103 8.44 -6.90 10.46
N ASN A 104 7.23 -6.47 10.07
CA ASN A 104 7.01 -5.26 9.26
C ASN A 104 7.14 -3.95 10.07
N VAL A 105 7.18 -4.03 11.41
CA VAL A 105 7.22 -2.84 12.28
C VAL A 105 8.46 -1.98 12.04
N THR A 106 9.58 -2.58 11.70
CA THR A 106 10.82 -1.84 11.38
C THR A 106 10.65 -0.97 10.14
N THR A 107 9.98 -1.47 9.11
CA THR A 107 9.68 -0.73 7.88
C THR A 107 8.69 0.40 8.15
N LEU A 108 7.60 0.13 8.89
CA LEU A 108 6.65 1.16 9.33
C LEU A 108 7.34 2.26 10.15
N GLN A 109 8.27 1.91 11.04
CA GLN A 109 9.03 2.89 11.82
C GLN A 109 9.94 3.75 10.94
N LYS A 110 10.60 3.18 9.94
CA LYS A 110 11.43 3.92 8.99
C LYS A 110 10.61 4.90 8.17
N ALA A 111 9.38 4.57 7.82
CA ALA A 111 8.49 5.40 7.01
C ALA A 111 8.20 6.77 7.64
N PHE A 112 8.31 6.94 8.99
CA PHE A 112 8.24 8.28 9.62
C PHE A 112 9.34 9.24 9.17
N SER A 113 10.37 8.77 8.49
CA SER A 113 11.50 9.60 8.01
C SER A 113 11.36 10.00 6.55
N LEU A 114 10.33 9.56 5.86
CA LEU A 114 10.11 9.91 4.47
C LEU A 114 9.80 11.40 4.32
N SER A 115 10.26 11.97 3.21
CA SER A 115 9.93 13.33 2.79
C SER A 115 9.05 13.22 1.54
N LEU A 116 7.74 13.30 1.74
CA LEU A 116 6.72 13.12 0.70
C LEU A 116 6.01 14.44 0.47
N THR A 117 6.40 15.16 -0.57
CA THR A 117 5.90 16.52 -0.85
C THR A 117 4.38 16.59 -0.97
N TYR A 118 3.75 15.55 -1.51
CA TYR A 118 2.30 15.48 -1.65
C TYR A 118 1.54 15.32 -0.32
N MET A 119 2.24 15.07 0.80
CA MET A 119 1.65 14.97 2.15
C MET A 119 1.95 16.18 3.05
N GLU A 120 2.71 17.16 2.56
CA GLU A 120 3.09 18.34 3.35
C GLU A 120 1.89 19.22 3.72
N TYR A 121 0.82 19.21 2.88
CA TYR A 121 -0.39 20.02 3.09
C TYR A 121 -1.09 19.78 4.43
N ASN A 122 -0.98 18.57 4.99
CA ASN A 122 -1.56 18.19 6.29
C ASN A 122 -0.49 17.83 7.34
N HIS A 123 0.78 18.21 7.10
CA HIS A 123 1.91 17.90 7.99
C HIS A 123 2.04 16.39 8.27
N TYR A 124 1.78 15.55 7.27
CA TYR A 124 1.80 14.08 7.38
C TYR A 124 0.81 13.50 8.41
N TYR A 125 -0.21 14.24 8.80
CA TYR A 125 -1.10 13.83 9.89
C TYR A 125 -1.73 12.48 9.64
N SER A 126 -2.40 12.28 8.49
CA SER A 126 -3.09 11.03 8.14
C SER A 126 -2.11 9.87 8.02
N PHE A 127 -1.01 10.05 7.31
CA PHE A 127 0.01 9.04 7.12
C PHE A 127 0.66 8.61 8.44
N HIS A 128 1.14 9.56 9.26
CA HIS A 128 1.75 9.23 10.56
C HIS A 128 0.74 8.59 11.52
N ARG A 129 -0.52 9.00 11.45
CA ARG A 129 -1.59 8.39 12.25
C ARG A 129 -1.81 6.93 11.87
N LYS A 130 -1.92 6.62 10.58
CA LYS A 130 -2.01 5.24 10.06
C LYS A 130 -0.80 4.41 10.49
N LEU A 131 0.43 4.93 10.35
CA LEU A 131 1.64 4.25 10.81
C LEU A 131 1.58 3.90 12.31
N LEU A 132 1.11 4.82 13.16
CA LEU A 132 0.97 4.56 14.59
C LEU A 132 -0.06 3.47 14.88
N TYR A 133 -1.22 3.47 14.20
CA TYR A 133 -2.23 2.43 14.38
C TYR A 133 -1.73 1.06 13.89
N ALA A 134 -1.07 1.00 12.75
CA ALA A 134 -0.48 -0.24 12.24
C ALA A 134 0.55 -0.81 13.23
N ILE A 135 1.45 0.03 13.77
CA ILE A 135 2.44 -0.41 14.77
C ILE A 135 1.75 -0.87 16.07
N LEU A 136 0.73 -0.14 16.53
CA LEU A 136 -0.03 -0.54 17.73
C LEU A 136 -0.67 -1.92 17.55
N LYS A 137 -1.26 -2.18 16.38
CA LYS A 137 -1.89 -3.47 16.06
C LYS A 137 -0.88 -4.60 15.92
N LEU A 138 0.23 -4.38 15.20
CA LEU A 138 1.19 -5.43 14.88
C LEU A 138 2.20 -5.72 15.98
N ALA A 139 2.50 -4.75 16.86
CA ALA A 139 3.45 -4.90 17.96
C ALA A 139 3.09 -4.01 19.16
N PRO A 140 1.98 -4.24 19.84
CA PRO A 140 1.49 -3.40 20.93
C PRO A 140 2.52 -3.24 22.07
N GLN A 141 3.32 -4.28 22.32
CA GLN A 141 4.38 -4.27 23.33
C GLN A 141 5.54 -3.31 23.00
N GLN A 142 5.74 -2.95 21.73
CA GLN A 142 6.78 -2.03 21.27
C GLN A 142 6.27 -0.60 21.05
N PHE A 143 4.95 -0.42 20.99
CA PHE A 143 4.29 0.83 20.56
C PHE A 143 4.78 2.05 21.34
N THR A 144 4.75 2.01 22.67
CA THR A 144 5.16 3.14 23.51
C THR A 144 6.61 3.56 23.25
N LYS A 145 7.52 2.59 23.09
CA LYS A 145 8.93 2.86 22.78
C LYS A 145 9.08 3.51 21.41
N ILE A 146 8.41 2.97 20.39
CA ILE A 146 8.48 3.48 19.01
C ILE A 146 7.86 4.87 18.93
N ARG A 147 6.65 5.08 19.50
CA ARG A 147 5.99 6.39 19.52
C ARG A 147 6.89 7.46 20.14
N LYS A 148 7.58 7.16 21.25
CA LYS A 148 8.56 8.07 21.88
C LYS A 148 9.71 8.39 20.94
N ALA A 149 10.24 7.39 20.22
CA ALA A 149 11.36 7.56 19.30
C ALA A 149 11.02 8.47 18.10
N VAL A 150 9.77 8.39 17.59
CA VAL A 150 9.31 9.19 16.44
C VAL A 150 8.64 10.51 16.84
N GLN A 151 8.51 10.80 18.14
CA GLN A 151 7.77 11.96 18.67
C GLN A 151 8.20 13.30 18.06
N GLY A 152 9.49 13.47 17.72
CA GLY A 152 10.00 14.69 17.11
C GLY A 152 9.42 14.96 15.70
N ARG A 153 8.94 13.93 15.02
CA ARG A 153 8.40 13.98 13.65
C ARG A 153 6.88 14.12 13.58
N LEU A 154 6.20 13.86 14.70
CA LEU A 154 4.74 13.96 14.78
C LEU A 154 4.29 15.42 14.84
N CYS A 155 3.18 15.73 14.16
CA CYS A 155 2.49 17.01 14.31
C CYS A 155 1.92 17.18 15.74
N PRO A 156 1.60 18.41 16.17
CA PRO A 156 1.12 18.68 17.52
C PRO A 156 -0.13 17.90 17.93
N GLU A 157 -1.02 17.66 16.99
CA GLU A 157 -2.28 16.92 17.16
C GLU A 157 -1.98 15.46 17.55
N LEU A 158 -1.12 14.76 16.79
CA LEU A 158 -0.74 13.37 17.04
C LEU A 158 0.06 13.19 18.34
N LYS A 159 0.82 14.21 18.76
CA LYS A 159 1.53 14.16 20.06
C LYS A 159 0.57 14.08 21.23
N LYS A 160 -0.64 14.66 21.10
CA LYS A 160 -1.69 14.70 22.13
C LYS A 160 -2.70 13.56 21.99
N GLU A 161 -2.76 12.90 20.85
CA GLU A 161 -3.73 11.84 20.56
C GLU A 161 -3.53 10.62 21.47
N SER A 162 -4.64 10.09 22.01
CA SER A 162 -4.64 8.86 22.81
C SER A 162 -4.94 7.68 21.91
N PHE A 163 -3.95 6.83 21.73
CA PHE A 163 -4.09 5.58 20.97
C PHE A 163 -4.54 4.46 21.91
N LYS A 164 -5.68 3.86 21.62
CA LYS A 164 -6.27 2.75 22.38
C LYS A 164 -6.50 1.55 21.49
#